data_9021a471b1611041f7ca924213fe518c
#
_entry.id   9021a471b1611041f7ca924213fe518c
#
_cell.length_a   1.000
_cell.length_b   1.000
_cell.length_c   1.000
_cell.angle_alpha   90.00
_cell.angle_beta   90.00
_cell.angle_gamma   90.00
#
_symmetry.space_group_name_H-M   'P 1'
#
loop_
_entity.id
_entity.type
_entity.pdbx_description
1 polymer ?
#
loop_
_entity_poly.entity_id
_entity_poly.type
_entity_poly.pdbx_seq_one_letter_code
_entity_poly.pdbx_strand_id
1 'polypeptide(L)'
;MTNGTIYIVDDNAETAQSLAFFLESLGWRTRVWNDPETFLIDYEELAADGCFIFDIRMPKIDGLELLERLNAKGNKRPIIILTGHGDVNMAVKAFKNGAFDFFLKPPAEKELIEAVEKALTVSSDVKFQ
;
A
#
# COMPACT_ATOMS: atom_id res chain seq x y z
N MET A 1 -6.65 -17.41 -6.24
CA MET A 1 -6.28 -16.13 -5.62
C MET A 1 -4.89 -15.72 -6.05
N THR A 2 -4.67 -14.44 -6.26
CA THR A 2 -3.39 -13.92 -6.76
C THR A 2 -2.30 -14.06 -5.70
N ASN A 3 -1.09 -14.40 -6.11
CA ASN A 3 0.07 -14.50 -5.22
C ASN A 3 0.72 -13.14 -5.03
N GLY A 4 1.55 -13.04 -4.02
CA GLY A 4 2.28 -11.84 -3.66
C GLY A 4 1.97 -11.42 -2.23
N THR A 5 2.83 -10.58 -1.69
CA THR A 5 2.66 -10.08 -0.32
C THR A 5 2.10 -8.65 -0.35
N ILE A 6 1.21 -8.35 0.57
CA ILE A 6 0.68 -7.01 0.76
C ILE A 6 1.48 -6.35 1.88
N TYR A 7 2.15 -5.25 1.55
CA TYR A 7 3.01 -4.51 2.49
C TYR A 7 2.25 -3.29 2.98
N ILE A 8 1.99 -3.24 4.29
CA ILE A 8 1.15 -2.21 4.92
C ILE A 8 2.03 -1.28 5.75
N VAL A 9 1.93 0.02 5.51
CA VAL A 9 2.61 1.04 6.31
C VAL A 9 1.56 1.99 6.88
N ASP A 10 1.39 1.97 8.20
CA ASP A 10 0.39 2.76 8.91
C ASP A 10 0.87 2.91 10.36
N ASP A 11 1.01 4.15 10.84
CA ASP A 11 1.50 4.42 12.19
C ASP A 11 0.51 4.02 13.29
N ASN A 12 -0.75 3.80 12.94
CA ASN A 12 -1.74 3.28 13.89
C ASN A 12 -1.67 1.75 13.88
N ALA A 13 -1.01 1.18 14.89
CA ALA A 13 -0.77 -0.25 14.98
C ALA A 13 -2.06 -1.07 14.97
N GLU A 14 -3.09 -0.61 15.68
CA GLU A 14 -4.37 -1.31 15.78
C GLU A 14 -5.06 -1.37 14.42
N THR A 15 -5.12 -0.25 13.71
CA THR A 15 -5.72 -0.18 12.38
C THR A 15 -4.96 -1.07 11.40
N ALA A 16 -3.63 -1.02 11.43
CA ALA A 16 -2.80 -1.83 10.55
C ALA A 16 -2.99 -3.32 10.80
N GLN A 17 -3.05 -3.74 12.07
CA GLN A 17 -3.26 -5.13 12.43
C GLN A 17 -4.64 -5.63 12.00
N SER A 18 -5.66 -4.80 12.16
CA SER A 18 -7.02 -5.17 11.73
C SER A 18 -7.08 -5.36 10.22
N LEU A 19 -6.43 -4.48 9.47
CA LEU A 19 -6.36 -4.62 8.02
C LEU A 19 -5.61 -5.89 7.61
N ALA A 20 -4.46 -6.13 8.23
CA ALA A 20 -3.66 -7.33 7.95
C ALA A 20 -4.47 -8.60 8.24
N PHE A 21 -5.14 -8.65 9.39
CA PHE A 21 -5.97 -9.79 9.76
C PHE A 21 -7.06 -10.04 8.71
N PHE A 22 -7.74 -8.97 8.27
CA PHE A 22 -8.78 -9.08 7.26
C PHE A 22 -8.23 -9.67 5.95
N LEU A 23 -7.12 -9.13 5.47
CA LEU A 23 -6.52 -9.60 4.21
C LEU A 23 -5.99 -11.02 4.32
N GLU A 24 -5.41 -11.38 5.47
CA GLU A 24 -4.93 -12.75 5.72
C GLU A 24 -6.07 -13.75 5.78
N SER A 25 -7.24 -13.33 6.28
CA SER A 25 -8.43 -14.19 6.30
C SER A 25 -8.90 -14.57 4.90
N LEU A 26 -8.50 -13.79 3.90
CA LEU A 26 -8.82 -14.04 2.49
C LEU A 26 -7.74 -14.88 1.78
N GLY A 27 -6.67 -15.24 2.50
CA GLY A 27 -5.61 -16.09 1.98
C GLY A 27 -4.35 -15.36 1.54
N TRP A 28 -4.28 -14.04 1.66
CA TRP A 28 -3.09 -13.29 1.28
C TRP A 28 -2.08 -13.21 2.42
N ARG A 29 -0.81 -13.06 2.07
CA ARG A 29 0.25 -12.79 3.05
C ARG A 29 0.39 -11.28 3.23
N THR A 30 0.68 -10.86 4.45
CA THR A 30 0.89 -9.44 4.77
C THR A 30 2.16 -9.24 5.58
N ARG A 31 2.72 -8.04 5.47
CA ARG A 31 3.74 -7.53 6.40
C ARG A 31 3.36 -6.11 6.76
N VAL A 32 3.58 -5.75 8.02
CA VAL A 32 3.14 -4.46 8.56
C VAL A 32 4.33 -3.69 9.14
N TRP A 33 4.40 -2.40 8.83
CA TRP A 33 5.30 -1.45 9.48
C TRP A 33 4.47 -0.32 10.06
N ASN A 34 4.80 0.09 11.27
CA ASN A 34 4.13 1.22 11.92
C ASN A 34 4.95 2.51 11.84
N ASP A 35 6.06 2.46 11.13
CA ASP A 35 6.97 3.59 10.95
C ASP A 35 7.52 3.58 9.52
N PRO A 36 7.30 4.67 8.76
CA PRO A 36 7.77 4.72 7.37
C PRO A 36 9.30 4.68 7.24
N GLU A 37 10.03 5.18 8.24
CA GLU A 37 11.50 5.12 8.18
C GLU A 37 12.02 3.69 8.29
N THR A 38 11.45 2.90 9.20
CA THR A 38 11.78 1.49 9.33
C THR A 38 11.42 0.72 8.06
N PHE A 39 10.26 1.05 7.47
CA PHE A 39 9.87 0.46 6.20
C PHE A 39 10.92 0.75 5.11
N LEU A 40 11.41 1.97 5.02
CA LEU A 40 12.40 2.33 4.01
C LEU A 40 13.71 1.59 4.19
N ILE A 41 14.10 1.29 5.44
CA ILE A 41 15.29 0.48 5.72
C ILE A 41 15.13 -0.93 5.14
N ASP A 42 13.94 -1.51 5.28
CA ASP A 42 13.65 -2.88 4.83
C ASP A 42 13.31 -2.97 3.35
N TYR A 43 13.01 -1.85 2.70
CA TYR A 43 12.47 -1.80 1.35
C TYR A 43 13.30 -2.57 0.33
N GLU A 44 14.63 -2.45 0.37
CA GLU A 44 15.51 -3.08 -0.63
C GLU A 44 15.51 -4.61 -0.55
N GLU A 45 15.08 -5.17 0.58
CA GLU A 45 15.04 -6.61 0.79
C GLU A 45 13.70 -7.24 0.42
N LEU A 46 12.70 -6.42 0.04
CA LEU A 46 11.37 -6.93 -0.26
C LEU A 46 11.35 -7.61 -1.62
N ALA A 47 10.47 -8.62 -1.74
CA ALA A 47 10.30 -9.34 -3.00
C ALA A 47 9.86 -8.40 -4.12
N ALA A 48 10.22 -8.73 -5.37
CA ALA A 48 9.91 -7.92 -6.53
C ALA A 48 8.41 -7.84 -6.83
N ASP A 49 7.62 -8.81 -6.37
CA ASP A 49 6.17 -8.82 -6.54
C ASP A 49 5.47 -8.38 -5.26
N GLY A 50 4.20 -8.06 -5.36
CA GLY A 50 3.40 -7.60 -4.25
C GLY A 50 2.80 -6.23 -4.49
N CYS A 51 2.14 -5.69 -3.47
CA CYS A 51 1.62 -4.33 -3.52
C CYS A 51 1.74 -3.68 -2.16
N PHE A 52 1.64 -2.35 -2.15
CA PHE A 52 1.75 -1.56 -0.93
C PHE A 52 0.42 -0.93 -0.59
N ILE A 53 0.12 -0.83 0.71
CA ILE A 53 -0.98 -0.01 1.22
C ILE A 53 -0.40 0.96 2.23
N PHE A 54 -0.48 2.26 1.95
CA PHE A 54 0.06 3.32 2.80
C PHE A 54 -1.05 4.20 3.34
N ASP A 55 -0.98 4.52 4.63
CA ASP A 55 -1.75 5.65 5.18
C ASP A 55 -1.02 6.95 4.83
N ILE A 56 -1.74 8.06 4.81
CA ILE A 56 -1.14 9.38 4.53
C ILE A 56 -0.53 9.98 5.79
N ARG A 57 -1.31 10.11 6.87
CA ARG A 57 -0.85 10.82 8.07
C ARG A 57 0.04 9.95 8.94
N MET A 58 1.33 10.16 8.83
CA MET A 58 2.35 9.50 9.63
C MET A 58 3.40 10.52 10.04
N PRO A 59 4.04 10.35 11.22
CA PRO A 59 5.10 11.27 11.64
C PRO A 59 6.30 11.19 10.68
N LYS A 60 6.98 12.31 10.50
CA LYS A 60 8.22 12.45 9.73
C LYS A 60 8.04 12.33 8.22
N ILE A 61 7.50 11.22 7.74
CA ILE A 61 7.28 10.97 6.31
C ILE A 61 5.83 10.55 6.14
N ASP A 62 5.02 11.35 5.45
CA ASP A 62 3.64 10.97 5.18
C ASP A 62 3.55 10.00 3.99
N GLY A 63 2.35 9.45 3.77
CA GLY A 63 2.16 8.44 2.73
C GLY A 63 2.37 8.97 1.31
N LEU A 64 2.10 10.25 1.06
CA LEU A 64 2.34 10.85 -0.25
C LEU A 64 3.84 11.02 -0.51
N GLU A 65 4.58 11.43 0.50
CA GLU A 65 6.03 11.53 0.40
C GLU A 65 6.65 10.13 0.22
N LEU A 66 6.13 9.14 0.94
CA LEU A 66 6.60 7.76 0.81
C LEU A 66 6.40 7.26 -0.63
N LEU A 67 5.24 7.54 -1.21
CA LEU A 67 4.94 7.22 -2.61
C LEU A 67 5.98 7.86 -3.54
N GLU A 68 6.27 9.14 -3.34
CA GLU A 68 7.26 9.86 -4.16
C GLU A 68 8.65 9.24 -4.01
N ARG A 69 9.05 8.87 -2.80
CA ARG A 69 10.35 8.25 -2.54
C ARG A 69 10.49 6.89 -3.23
N LEU A 70 9.41 6.09 -3.23
CA LEU A 70 9.45 4.81 -3.91
C LEU A 70 9.52 4.98 -5.43
N ASN A 71 8.83 5.99 -5.97
CA ASN A 71 8.94 6.32 -7.39
C ASN A 71 10.38 6.67 -7.76
N ALA A 72 11.05 7.45 -6.93
CA ALA A 72 12.45 7.85 -7.15
C ALA A 72 13.40 6.65 -7.11
N LYS A 73 13.03 5.59 -6.40
CA LYS A 73 13.80 4.33 -6.34
C LYS A 73 13.51 3.40 -7.51
N GLY A 74 12.58 3.76 -8.39
CA GLY A 74 12.21 2.92 -9.52
C GLY A 74 11.23 1.81 -9.16
N ASN A 75 10.48 1.96 -8.07
CA ASN A 75 9.50 0.96 -7.67
C ASN A 75 8.44 0.73 -8.76
N LYS A 76 8.16 -0.53 -9.05
CA LYS A 76 7.14 -0.94 -10.02
C LYS A 76 5.91 -1.57 -9.39
N ARG A 77 5.96 -1.84 -8.08
CA ARG A 77 4.83 -2.47 -7.38
C ARG A 77 3.74 -1.44 -7.15
N PRO A 78 2.47 -1.79 -7.38
CA PRO A 78 1.36 -0.86 -7.16
C PRO A 78 1.26 -0.39 -5.73
N ILE A 79 0.87 0.88 -5.55
CA ILE A 79 0.70 1.50 -4.24
C ILE A 79 -0.74 1.97 -4.10
N ILE A 80 -1.44 1.46 -3.09
CA ILE A 80 -2.80 1.86 -2.73
C ILE A 80 -2.70 2.77 -1.51
N ILE A 81 -3.37 3.90 -1.56
CA ILE A 81 -3.48 4.80 -0.40
C ILE A 81 -4.80 4.49 0.33
N LEU A 82 -4.72 4.28 1.64
CA LEU A 82 -5.89 3.99 2.46
C LEU A 82 -5.78 4.83 3.73
N THR A 83 -6.57 5.89 3.82
CA THR A 83 -6.43 6.88 4.89
C THR A 83 -7.76 7.32 5.47
N GLY A 84 -7.77 7.67 6.76
CA GLY A 84 -8.92 8.28 7.42
C GLY A 84 -8.98 9.79 7.24
N HIS A 85 -7.99 10.39 6.61
CA HIS A 85 -7.80 11.85 6.54
C HIS A 85 -7.60 12.36 5.11
N GLY A 86 -8.22 11.72 4.14
CA GLY A 86 -8.07 12.13 2.75
C GLY A 86 -9.10 13.15 2.32
N ASP A 87 -8.77 13.91 1.30
CA ASP A 87 -9.70 14.78 0.59
C ASP A 87 -9.43 14.67 -0.92
N VAL A 88 -10.24 15.39 -1.71
CA VAL A 88 -10.13 15.35 -3.18
C VAL A 88 -8.74 15.79 -3.64
N ASN A 89 -8.18 16.82 -3.03
CA ASN A 89 -6.87 17.33 -3.41
C ASN A 89 -5.77 16.31 -3.15
N MET A 90 -5.84 15.60 -2.03
CA MET A 90 -4.88 14.53 -1.71
C MET A 90 -5.01 13.37 -2.68
N ALA A 91 -6.24 12.98 -3.04
CA ALA A 91 -6.46 11.91 -4.00
C ALA A 91 -5.90 12.28 -5.37
N VAL A 92 -6.15 13.50 -5.84
CA VAL A 92 -5.60 13.98 -7.11
C VAL A 92 -4.07 13.94 -7.09
N LYS A 93 -3.46 14.42 -5.99
CA LYS A 93 -2.01 14.42 -5.83
C LYS A 93 -1.45 13.01 -5.85
N ALA A 94 -2.12 12.07 -5.15
CA ALA A 94 -1.70 10.68 -5.11
C ALA A 94 -1.72 10.07 -6.52
N PHE A 95 -2.82 10.23 -7.26
CA PHE A 95 -2.93 9.69 -8.60
C PHE A 95 -1.94 10.32 -9.58
N LYS A 96 -1.68 11.63 -9.46
CA LYS A 96 -0.66 12.30 -10.28
C LYS A 96 0.74 11.73 -10.02
N ASN A 97 0.98 11.24 -8.82
CA ASN A 97 2.27 10.62 -8.45
C ASN A 97 2.26 9.11 -8.63
N GLY A 98 1.27 8.56 -9.32
CA GLY A 98 1.26 7.17 -9.71
C GLY A 98 0.63 6.20 -8.73
N ALA A 99 -0.16 6.68 -7.76
CA ALA A 99 -0.90 5.77 -6.89
C ALA A 99 -1.83 4.89 -7.73
N PHE A 100 -1.89 3.62 -7.38
CA PHE A 100 -2.74 2.67 -8.08
C PHE A 100 -4.21 2.87 -7.73
N ASP A 101 -4.51 3.18 -6.47
CA ASP A 101 -5.86 3.48 -6.02
C ASP A 101 -5.82 4.30 -4.72
N PHE A 102 -6.99 4.81 -4.32
CA PHE A 102 -7.12 5.67 -3.15
C PHE A 102 -8.45 5.40 -2.46
N PHE A 103 -8.42 5.08 -1.16
CA PHE A 103 -9.62 4.80 -0.37
C PHE A 103 -9.61 5.60 0.92
N LEU A 104 -10.81 6.01 1.34
CA LEU A 104 -11.03 6.55 2.68
C LEU A 104 -11.40 5.42 3.64
N LYS A 105 -10.92 5.50 4.88
CA LYS A 105 -11.29 4.54 5.94
C LYS A 105 -12.66 4.90 6.52
N PRO A 106 -13.52 3.92 6.82
CA PRO A 106 -13.35 2.50 6.50
C PRO A 106 -13.69 2.24 5.02
N PRO A 107 -12.88 1.49 4.30
CA PRO A 107 -13.17 1.21 2.89
C PRO A 107 -14.30 0.21 2.76
N ALA A 108 -15.03 0.26 1.64
CA ALA A 108 -15.95 -0.82 1.29
C ALA A 108 -15.10 -2.06 1.02
N GLU A 109 -15.37 -3.14 1.74
CA GLU A 109 -14.55 -4.36 1.67
C GLU A 109 -14.43 -4.89 0.25
N LYS A 110 -15.55 -4.96 -0.47
CA LYS A 110 -15.56 -5.46 -1.84
C LYS A 110 -14.63 -4.65 -2.76
N GLU A 111 -14.68 -3.33 -2.65
CA GLU A 111 -13.88 -2.44 -3.47
C GLU A 111 -12.39 -2.58 -3.14
N LEU A 112 -12.06 -2.72 -1.86
CA LEU A 112 -10.68 -2.93 -1.44
C LEU A 112 -10.15 -4.26 -1.95
N ILE A 113 -10.94 -5.33 -1.82
CA ILE A 113 -10.56 -6.65 -2.31
C ILE A 113 -10.28 -6.60 -3.82
N GLU A 114 -11.16 -5.97 -4.58
CA GLU A 114 -10.98 -5.83 -6.03
C GLU A 114 -9.69 -5.05 -6.38
N ALA A 115 -9.41 -3.98 -5.64
CA ALA A 115 -8.20 -3.19 -5.88
C ALA A 115 -6.94 -4.00 -5.57
N VAL A 116 -6.93 -4.75 -4.48
CA VAL A 116 -5.79 -5.61 -4.11
C VAL A 116 -5.59 -6.72 -5.15
N GLU A 117 -6.67 -7.36 -5.60
CA GLU A 117 -6.58 -8.39 -6.65
C GLU A 117 -5.95 -7.82 -7.92
N LYS A 118 -6.41 -6.66 -8.36
CA LYS A 118 -5.87 -5.99 -9.55
C LYS A 118 -4.41 -5.59 -9.35
N ALA A 119 -4.08 -5.05 -8.19
CA ALA A 119 -2.72 -4.63 -7.88
C ALA A 119 -1.75 -5.82 -7.91
N LEU A 120 -2.13 -6.94 -7.30
CA LEU A 120 -1.29 -8.14 -7.29
C LEU A 120 -1.17 -8.74 -8.69
N THR A 121 -2.21 -8.68 -9.50
CA THR A 121 -2.17 -9.15 -10.89
C THR A 121 -1.20 -8.31 -11.72
N VAL A 122 -1.26 -6.98 -11.59
CA VAL A 122 -0.35 -6.06 -12.28
C VAL A 122 1.09 -6.31 -11.85
N SER A 123 1.32 -6.49 -10.56
CA SER A 123 2.64 -6.78 -10.00
C SER A 123 3.22 -8.08 -10.55
N SER A 124 2.39 -9.11 -10.64
CA SER A 124 2.80 -10.41 -11.19
C SER A 124 3.20 -10.30 -12.65
N ASP A 125 2.44 -9.53 -13.45
CA ASP A 125 2.74 -9.30 -14.87
C ASP A 125 4.06 -8.54 -15.02
N VAL A 126 4.27 -7.50 -14.23
CA VAL A 126 5.52 -6.72 -14.26
C VAL A 126 6.73 -7.57 -13.91
N LYS A 127 6.56 -8.52 -13.00
CA LYS A 127 7.65 -9.43 -12.57
C LYS A 127 8.24 -10.22 -13.72
N PHE A 128 7.46 -10.52 -14.75
CA PHE A 128 7.90 -11.32 -15.89
C PHE A 128 8.30 -10.49 -17.11
N GLN A 129 8.25 -9.18 -16.99
CA GLN A 129 8.72 -8.27 -18.01
C GLN A 129 10.16 -7.86 -17.75
#